data_79f18b02d071d580a82f0e74938da470
#
_entry.id   79f18b02d071d580a82f0e74938da470
#
_cell.length_a   1.000
_cell.length_b   1.000
_cell.length_c   1.000
_cell.angle_alpha   90.00
_cell.angle_beta   90.00
_cell.angle_gamma   90.00
#
_symmetry.space_group_name_H-M   'P 1'
#
loop_
_entity.id
_entity.type
_entity.pdbx_description
1 polymer ?
#
loop_
_entity_poly.entity_id
_entity_poly.type
_entity_poly.pdbx_seq_one_letter_code
_entity_poly.pdbx_strand_id
1 'polypeptide(L)'
;MIFKSYDLKKLNLALNKVFLFYGKNEGLKNEALNVLIKDKINTLNYEEKEILDNENNFIENILSKSLFEKQKFIIVKRASDKILKIIEILNSKNLDDTTIILNSDNLDKKSKLRSLFEKDKKLVCVPFYPDNDQTLSKLAYNFLRDKKILISPSNINLIVNKCSGDRETLINELQKIEYFSKNGKKINSENISKLINLNEN
;
A
#
# COMPACT_ATOMS: atom_id res chain seq x y z
N MET A 1 -2.52 -13.88 10.86
CA MET A 1 -1.66 -13.03 11.77
C MET A 1 -1.83 -11.56 11.41
N ILE A 2 -2.10 -10.65 12.39
CA ILE A 2 -2.33 -9.21 12.12
C ILE A 2 -1.02 -8.45 12.27
N PHE A 3 -0.63 -7.72 11.22
CA PHE A 3 0.53 -6.80 11.22
C PHE A 3 0.08 -5.36 11.06
N LYS A 4 0.86 -4.44 11.62
CA LYS A 4 0.66 -3.01 11.36
C LYS A 4 1.45 -2.60 10.12
N SER A 5 0.92 -1.64 9.36
CA SER A 5 1.53 -1.19 8.09
C SER A 5 3.01 -0.78 8.21
N TYR A 6 3.41 -0.21 9.34
CA TYR A 6 4.80 0.20 9.60
C TYR A 6 5.76 -0.96 9.97
N ASP A 7 5.23 -2.16 10.28
CA ASP A 7 6.03 -3.35 10.60
C ASP A 7 6.31 -4.23 9.38
N LEU A 8 5.80 -3.88 8.19
CA LEU A 8 5.93 -4.68 6.97
C LEU A 8 7.40 -4.99 6.60
N LYS A 9 8.33 -4.09 6.91
CA LYS A 9 9.77 -4.31 6.68
C LYS A 9 10.35 -5.47 7.49
N LYS A 10 9.66 -5.91 8.55
CA LYS A 10 10.06 -7.02 9.41
C LYS A 10 9.55 -8.37 8.92
N LEU A 11 8.68 -8.37 7.90
CA LEU A 11 8.08 -9.59 7.38
C LEU A 11 9.09 -10.42 6.59
N ASN A 12 9.09 -11.71 6.89
CA ASN A 12 9.87 -12.67 6.12
C ASN A 12 9.03 -13.25 4.98
N LEU A 13 9.25 -12.75 3.75
CA LEU A 13 8.56 -13.22 2.55
C LEU A 13 8.86 -14.69 2.19
N ALA A 14 9.87 -15.30 2.76
CA ALA A 14 10.10 -16.73 2.58
C ALA A 14 9.06 -17.57 3.35
N LEU A 15 8.61 -17.07 4.51
CA LEU A 15 7.64 -17.76 5.36
C LEU A 15 6.20 -17.33 5.09
N ASN A 16 6.00 -16.06 4.73
CA ASN A 16 4.69 -15.47 4.53
C ASN A 16 4.46 -15.26 3.03
N LYS A 17 3.50 -15.98 2.47
CA LYS A 17 3.24 -15.99 1.03
C LYS A 17 1.94 -15.32 0.63
N VAL A 18 0.97 -15.19 1.54
CA VAL A 18 -0.35 -14.64 1.21
C VAL A 18 -0.70 -13.51 2.19
N PHE A 19 -0.98 -12.35 1.61
CA PHE A 19 -1.25 -11.10 2.32
C PHE A 19 -2.64 -10.58 1.99
N LEU A 20 -3.34 -10.06 2.99
CA LEU A 20 -4.54 -9.26 2.81
C LEU A 20 -4.24 -7.82 3.25
N PHE A 21 -4.27 -6.90 2.31
CA PHE A 21 -4.26 -5.46 2.53
C PHE A 21 -5.68 -4.95 2.42
N TYR A 22 -6.25 -4.40 3.50
CA TYR A 22 -7.60 -3.87 3.49
C TYR A 22 -7.69 -2.53 4.21
N GLY A 23 -8.65 -1.70 3.80
CA GLY A 23 -8.89 -0.38 4.37
C GLY A 23 -8.93 0.72 3.30
N LYS A 24 -9.29 1.92 3.72
CA LYS A 24 -9.55 3.05 2.82
C LYS A 24 -8.29 3.85 2.42
N ASN A 25 -7.15 3.61 3.06
CA ASN A 25 -5.93 4.38 2.81
C ASN A 25 -5.14 3.81 1.63
N GLU A 26 -5.55 4.16 0.41
CA GLU A 26 -4.91 3.69 -0.83
C GLU A 26 -3.44 4.15 -0.91
N GLY A 27 -3.15 5.40 -0.55
CA GLY A 27 -1.79 5.92 -0.56
C GLY A 27 -0.84 5.09 0.32
N LEU A 28 -1.29 4.74 1.54
CA LEU A 28 -0.48 3.90 2.44
C LEU A 28 -0.39 2.45 1.96
N LYS A 29 -1.44 1.90 1.30
CA LYS A 29 -1.37 0.58 0.66
C LYS A 29 -0.36 0.57 -0.48
N ASN A 30 -0.35 1.60 -1.34
CA ASN A 30 0.59 1.73 -2.43
C ASN A 30 2.04 1.85 -1.92
N GLU A 31 2.30 2.63 -0.88
CA GLU A 31 3.61 2.68 -0.23
C GLU A 31 4.05 1.30 0.29
N ALA A 32 3.13 0.57 0.93
CA ALA A 32 3.39 -0.76 1.45
C ALA A 32 3.69 -1.77 0.33
N LEU A 33 2.95 -1.73 -0.77
CA LEU A 33 3.20 -2.55 -1.96
C LEU A 33 4.59 -2.26 -2.53
N ASN A 34 4.94 -0.99 -2.71
CA ASN A 34 6.25 -0.60 -3.22
C ASN A 34 7.41 -1.08 -2.33
N VAL A 35 7.22 -1.10 -1.00
CA VAL A 35 8.21 -1.64 -0.06
C VAL A 35 8.38 -3.15 -0.20
N LEU A 36 7.29 -3.90 -0.40
CA LEU A 36 7.33 -5.36 -0.53
C LEU A 36 7.85 -5.82 -1.90
N ILE A 37 7.52 -5.09 -2.96
CA ILE A 37 7.80 -5.47 -4.36
C ILE A 37 9.12 -4.84 -4.84
N LYS A 38 9.78 -4.01 -4.03
CA LYS A 38 10.97 -3.25 -4.39
C LYS A 38 11.97 -4.14 -5.16
N ASP A 39 12.34 -3.67 -6.37
CA ASP A 39 13.30 -4.32 -7.29
C ASP A 39 12.90 -5.73 -7.81
N LYS A 40 11.62 -6.13 -7.67
CA LYS A 40 11.14 -7.44 -8.11
C LYS A 40 10.35 -7.32 -9.42
N ILE A 41 10.98 -7.77 -10.49
CA ILE A 41 10.56 -7.53 -11.88
C ILE A 41 9.27 -8.27 -12.26
N ASN A 42 8.92 -9.36 -11.56
CA ASN A 42 7.83 -10.24 -11.97
C ASN A 42 6.56 -10.02 -11.14
N THR A 43 5.82 -8.96 -11.47
CA THR A 43 4.56 -8.62 -10.79
C THR A 43 3.39 -8.72 -11.77
N LEU A 44 2.43 -9.60 -11.46
CA LEU A 44 1.19 -9.76 -12.19
C LEU A 44 0.03 -9.14 -11.42
N ASN A 45 -0.83 -8.40 -12.13
CA ASN A 45 -2.00 -7.78 -11.57
C ASN A 45 -3.24 -8.46 -12.13
N TYR A 46 -4.18 -8.84 -11.25
CA TYR A 46 -5.47 -9.41 -11.59
C TYR A 46 -6.59 -8.63 -10.91
N GLU A 47 -7.70 -8.48 -11.61
CA GLU A 47 -8.95 -8.11 -10.97
C GLU A 47 -9.61 -9.38 -10.39
N GLU A 48 -10.27 -9.28 -9.22
CA GLU A 48 -10.96 -10.43 -8.63
C GLU A 48 -11.92 -11.11 -9.62
N LYS A 49 -12.63 -10.31 -10.44
CA LYS A 49 -13.57 -10.83 -11.44
C LYS A 49 -12.88 -11.74 -12.46
N GLU A 50 -11.71 -11.36 -12.97
CA GLU A 50 -10.96 -12.16 -13.94
C GLU A 50 -10.58 -13.53 -13.37
N ILE A 51 -10.25 -13.56 -12.08
CA ILE A 51 -9.93 -14.80 -11.38
C ILE A 51 -11.15 -15.67 -11.21
N LEU A 52 -12.29 -15.09 -10.80
CA LEU A 52 -13.54 -15.82 -10.61
C LEU A 52 -14.12 -16.37 -11.92
N ASP A 53 -13.90 -15.68 -13.03
CA ASP A 53 -14.32 -16.15 -14.36
C ASP A 53 -13.48 -17.34 -14.85
N ASN A 54 -12.25 -17.54 -14.32
CA ASN A 54 -11.31 -18.60 -14.73
C ASN A 54 -10.51 -19.19 -13.54
N GLU A 55 -11.21 -19.64 -12.49
CA GLU A 55 -10.60 -20.11 -11.23
C GLU A 55 -9.52 -21.18 -11.41
N ASN A 56 -9.84 -22.23 -12.22
CA ASN A 56 -8.91 -23.35 -12.42
C ASN A 56 -7.62 -22.92 -13.10
N ASN A 57 -7.73 -22.12 -14.17
CA ASN A 57 -6.57 -21.60 -14.89
C ASN A 57 -5.70 -20.70 -13.99
N PHE A 58 -6.32 -19.86 -13.16
CA PHE A 58 -5.61 -19.04 -12.19
C PHE A 58 -4.83 -19.89 -11.19
N ILE A 59 -5.48 -20.91 -10.60
CA ILE A 59 -4.83 -21.81 -9.62
C ILE A 59 -3.68 -22.57 -10.28
N GLU A 60 -3.89 -23.13 -11.46
CA GLU A 60 -2.85 -23.85 -12.21
C GLU A 60 -1.65 -22.94 -12.53
N ASN A 61 -1.88 -21.72 -12.99
CA ASN A 61 -0.83 -20.73 -13.27
C ASN A 61 -0.03 -20.32 -12.03
N ILE A 62 -0.65 -20.31 -10.85
CA ILE A 62 0.04 -20.03 -9.60
C ILE A 62 0.91 -21.21 -9.18
N LEU A 63 0.36 -22.43 -9.29
CA LEU A 63 1.03 -23.65 -8.84
C LEU A 63 2.05 -24.17 -9.85
N SER A 64 1.99 -23.73 -11.11
CA SER A 64 2.98 -24.07 -12.12
C SER A 64 4.33 -23.43 -11.78
N LYS A 65 5.35 -24.27 -11.62
CA LYS A 65 6.72 -23.82 -11.36
C LYS A 65 7.36 -23.35 -12.66
N SER A 66 7.82 -22.11 -12.69
CA SER A 66 8.70 -21.65 -13.75
C SER A 66 10.15 -22.04 -13.42
N LEU A 67 10.83 -22.69 -14.36
CA LEU A 67 12.24 -23.06 -14.21
C LEU A 67 13.19 -21.84 -14.24
N PHE A 68 12.68 -20.67 -14.69
CA PHE A 68 13.47 -19.46 -14.93
C PHE A 68 13.13 -18.29 -14.02
N GLU A 69 12.00 -18.32 -13.31
CA GLU A 69 11.51 -17.22 -12.48
C GLU A 69 11.77 -17.48 -11.00
N LYS A 70 12.65 -16.65 -10.40
CA LYS A 70 13.05 -16.82 -8.99
C LYS A 70 12.01 -16.35 -7.97
N GLN A 71 11.15 -15.38 -8.29
CA GLN A 71 10.06 -14.91 -7.42
C GLN A 71 8.96 -14.25 -8.26
N LYS A 72 7.70 -14.61 -7.98
CA LYS A 72 6.50 -14.09 -8.63
C LYS A 72 5.63 -13.37 -7.62
N PHE A 73 5.22 -12.15 -7.94
CA PHE A 73 4.28 -11.35 -7.15
C PHE A 73 2.94 -11.27 -7.88
N ILE A 74 1.88 -11.60 -7.18
CA ILE A 74 0.51 -11.51 -7.69
C ILE A 74 -0.27 -10.54 -6.84
N ILE A 75 -0.76 -9.47 -7.45
CA ILE A 75 -1.63 -8.49 -6.81
C ILE A 75 -3.04 -8.73 -7.31
N VAL A 76 -3.94 -9.07 -6.41
CA VAL A 76 -5.38 -9.18 -6.70
C VAL A 76 -6.07 -7.91 -6.22
N LYS A 77 -6.60 -7.15 -7.17
CA LYS A 77 -7.29 -5.89 -6.90
C LYS A 77 -8.77 -6.14 -6.59
N ARG A 78 -9.33 -5.27 -5.74
CA ARG A 78 -10.74 -5.30 -5.34
C ARG A 78 -11.19 -6.63 -4.74
N ALA A 79 -10.27 -7.31 -4.05
CA ALA A 79 -10.54 -8.59 -3.42
C ALA A 79 -11.67 -8.47 -2.38
N SER A 80 -12.59 -9.42 -2.40
CA SER A 80 -13.77 -9.50 -1.52
C SER A 80 -13.93 -10.91 -0.96
N ASP A 81 -15.02 -11.15 -0.23
CA ASP A 81 -15.33 -12.49 0.29
C ASP A 81 -15.52 -13.56 -0.82
N LYS A 82 -15.70 -13.15 -2.08
CA LYS A 82 -15.91 -14.09 -3.20
C LYS A 82 -14.67 -14.93 -3.50
N ILE A 83 -13.47 -14.37 -3.29
CA ILE A 83 -12.20 -15.09 -3.55
C ILE A 83 -11.82 -16.10 -2.44
N LEU A 84 -12.59 -16.13 -1.33
CA LEU A 84 -12.28 -16.91 -0.14
C LEU A 84 -11.89 -18.36 -0.45
N LYS A 85 -12.73 -19.07 -1.25
CA LYS A 85 -12.52 -20.48 -1.61
C LYS A 85 -11.20 -20.70 -2.34
N ILE A 86 -10.83 -19.80 -3.24
CA ILE A 86 -9.57 -19.86 -3.98
C ILE A 86 -8.38 -19.70 -3.02
N ILE A 87 -8.48 -18.75 -2.08
CA ILE A 87 -7.43 -18.52 -1.09
C ILE A 87 -7.27 -19.72 -0.15
N GLU A 88 -8.36 -20.37 0.28
CA GLU A 88 -8.30 -21.59 1.08
C GLU A 88 -7.57 -22.71 0.33
N ILE A 89 -7.86 -22.90 -0.96
CA ILE A 89 -7.15 -23.88 -1.82
C ILE A 89 -5.67 -23.55 -1.88
N LEU A 90 -5.31 -22.29 -2.21
CA LEU A 90 -3.92 -21.87 -2.34
C LEU A 90 -3.15 -21.93 -1.02
N ASN A 91 -3.78 -21.59 0.11
CA ASN A 91 -3.17 -21.68 1.44
C ASN A 91 -2.85 -23.14 1.86
N SER A 92 -3.60 -24.11 1.31
CA SER A 92 -3.32 -25.54 1.52
C SER A 92 -2.15 -26.09 0.69
N LYS A 93 -1.68 -25.32 -0.30
CA LYS A 93 -0.60 -25.70 -1.22
C LYS A 93 0.71 -25.04 -0.85
N ASN A 94 1.80 -25.56 -1.40
CA ASN A 94 3.10 -24.94 -1.29
C ASN A 94 3.27 -23.87 -2.39
N LEU A 95 3.38 -22.60 -2.00
CA LEU A 95 3.52 -21.48 -2.91
C LEU A 95 4.99 -21.08 -3.19
N ASP A 96 5.95 -21.91 -2.77
CA ASP A 96 7.42 -21.76 -2.92
C ASP A 96 7.89 -20.31 -3.21
N ASP A 97 7.90 -19.94 -4.52
CA ASP A 97 8.41 -18.65 -4.99
C ASP A 97 7.31 -17.61 -5.32
N THR A 98 6.04 -17.92 -5.04
CA THR A 98 4.91 -17.03 -5.34
C THR A 98 4.42 -16.32 -4.09
N THR A 99 4.33 -15.00 -4.16
CA THR A 99 3.72 -14.16 -3.12
C THR A 99 2.43 -13.56 -3.66
N ILE A 100 1.33 -13.70 -2.92
CA ILE A 100 0.00 -13.22 -3.30
C ILE A 100 -0.40 -12.10 -2.35
N ILE A 101 -0.80 -10.96 -2.89
CA ILE A 101 -1.27 -9.80 -2.14
C ILE A 101 -2.68 -9.48 -2.60
N LEU A 102 -3.64 -9.66 -1.71
CA LEU A 102 -5.03 -9.26 -1.92
C LEU A 102 -5.16 -7.80 -1.50
N ASN A 103 -5.52 -6.92 -2.42
CA ASN A 103 -5.85 -5.53 -2.14
C ASN A 103 -7.36 -5.37 -2.12
N SER A 104 -7.90 -5.12 -0.93
CA SER A 104 -9.32 -4.96 -0.66
C SER A 104 -9.63 -3.54 -0.21
N ASP A 105 -10.84 -3.10 -0.49
CA ASP A 105 -11.43 -1.94 0.16
C ASP A 105 -11.64 -2.19 1.66
N ASN A 106 -12.47 -1.39 2.28
CA ASN A 106 -12.78 -1.58 3.69
C ASN A 106 -13.55 -2.89 3.90
N LEU A 107 -12.98 -3.81 4.66
CA LEU A 107 -13.63 -5.05 5.08
C LEU A 107 -14.12 -4.89 6.53
N ASP A 108 -15.40 -5.08 6.75
CA ASP A 108 -15.96 -5.04 8.09
C ASP A 108 -15.63 -6.33 8.89
N LYS A 109 -16.04 -6.37 10.17
CA LYS A 109 -15.78 -7.54 11.04
C LYS A 109 -16.57 -8.81 10.63
N LYS A 110 -17.60 -8.67 9.77
CA LYS A 110 -18.41 -9.79 9.28
C LYS A 110 -17.81 -10.45 8.05
N SER A 111 -16.82 -9.80 7.40
CA SER A 111 -16.13 -10.36 6.24
C SER A 111 -15.47 -11.70 6.58
N LYS A 112 -15.82 -12.72 5.82
CA LYS A 112 -15.26 -14.06 5.94
C LYS A 112 -13.78 -14.09 5.54
N LEU A 113 -13.44 -13.35 4.50
CA LEU A 113 -12.04 -13.19 4.03
C LEU A 113 -11.18 -12.60 5.14
N ARG A 114 -11.60 -11.48 5.73
CA ARG A 114 -10.90 -10.86 6.85
C ARG A 114 -10.78 -11.82 8.03
N SER A 115 -11.86 -12.51 8.39
CA SER A 115 -11.89 -13.49 9.49
C SER A 115 -10.89 -14.62 9.28
N LEU A 116 -10.77 -15.16 8.05
CA LEU A 116 -9.79 -16.17 7.70
C LEU A 116 -8.36 -15.65 7.97
N PHE A 117 -8.01 -14.48 7.45
CA PHE A 117 -6.67 -13.91 7.59
C PHE A 117 -6.30 -13.51 9.01
N GLU A 118 -7.28 -13.13 9.84
CA GLU A 118 -7.05 -12.82 11.26
C GLU A 118 -6.77 -14.08 12.09
N LYS A 119 -7.41 -15.21 11.76
CA LYS A 119 -7.32 -16.47 12.50
C LYS A 119 -6.15 -17.36 12.09
N ASP A 120 -5.86 -17.43 10.80
CA ASP A 120 -4.82 -18.28 10.28
C ASP A 120 -3.43 -17.71 10.59
N LYS A 121 -2.49 -18.57 11.03
CA LYS A 121 -1.13 -18.17 11.39
C LYS A 121 -0.19 -18.01 10.19
N LYS A 122 -0.52 -18.59 9.04
CA LYS A 122 0.27 -18.51 7.80
C LYS A 122 -0.11 -17.28 6.97
N LEU A 123 -1.34 -16.76 7.14
CA LEU A 123 -1.87 -15.63 6.40
C LEU A 123 -1.56 -14.32 7.13
N VAL A 124 -1.15 -13.32 6.38
CA VAL A 124 -0.83 -11.98 6.92
C VAL A 124 -1.94 -11.00 6.62
N CYS A 125 -2.49 -10.39 7.64
CA CYS A 125 -3.56 -9.41 7.57
C CYS A 125 -3.03 -8.02 7.97
N VAL A 126 -3.18 -7.04 7.08
CA VAL A 126 -2.67 -5.68 7.31
C VAL A 126 -3.79 -4.67 7.10
N PRO A 127 -4.28 -4.02 8.16
CA PRO A 127 -5.25 -2.94 8.05
C PRO A 127 -4.57 -1.62 7.69
N PHE A 128 -5.19 -0.86 6.78
CA PHE A 128 -4.77 0.46 6.36
C PHE A 128 -5.86 1.48 6.67
N TYR A 129 -5.78 2.03 7.87
CA TYR A 129 -6.73 3.03 8.35
C TYR A 129 -6.47 4.40 7.71
N PRO A 130 -7.52 5.24 7.55
CA PRO A 130 -7.35 6.62 7.12
C PRO A 130 -6.32 7.36 7.97
N ASP A 131 -5.55 8.22 7.33
CA ASP A 131 -4.67 9.13 8.04
C ASP A 131 -5.50 10.18 8.81
N ASN A 132 -4.90 10.74 9.82
CA ASN A 132 -5.36 11.94 10.51
C ASN A 132 -4.29 13.05 10.39
N ASP A 133 -4.63 14.26 10.82
CA ASP A 133 -3.72 15.41 10.72
C ASP A 133 -2.36 15.16 11.39
N GLN A 134 -2.34 14.40 12.49
CA GLN A 134 -1.10 14.07 13.19
C GLN A 134 -0.22 13.12 12.37
N THR A 135 -0.82 12.09 11.75
CA THR A 135 -0.06 11.14 10.91
C THR A 135 0.45 11.81 9.64
N LEU A 136 -0.35 12.67 9.03
CA LEU A 136 0.05 13.45 7.86
C LEU A 136 1.12 14.50 8.20
N SER A 137 0.98 15.21 9.31
CA SER A 137 2.01 16.17 9.76
C SER A 137 3.34 15.47 10.04
N LYS A 138 3.31 14.29 10.65
CA LYS A 138 4.51 13.49 10.88
C LYS A 138 5.14 13.00 9.57
N LEU A 139 4.33 12.60 8.59
CA LEU A 139 4.79 12.23 7.25
C LEU A 139 5.50 13.43 6.59
N ALA A 140 4.83 14.58 6.56
CA ALA A 140 5.38 15.80 5.96
C ALA A 140 6.70 16.22 6.62
N TYR A 141 6.75 16.24 7.96
CA TYR A 141 7.96 16.55 8.71
C TYR A 141 9.12 15.61 8.36
N ASN A 142 8.88 14.28 8.35
CA ASN A 142 9.91 13.31 8.05
C ASN A 142 10.42 13.45 6.61
N PHE A 143 9.50 13.61 5.63
CA PHE A 143 9.85 13.80 4.23
C PHE A 143 10.79 15.02 4.04
N LEU A 144 10.40 16.16 4.60
CA LEU A 144 11.14 17.41 4.45
C LEU A 144 12.49 17.37 5.18
N ARG A 145 12.52 16.78 6.38
CA ARG A 145 13.76 16.55 7.13
C ARG A 145 14.76 15.67 6.36
N ASP A 146 14.28 14.56 5.79
CA ASP A 146 15.13 13.61 5.06
C ASP A 146 15.70 14.24 3.77
N LYS A 147 14.96 15.22 3.19
CA LYS A 147 15.42 16.07 2.07
C LYS A 147 16.20 17.30 2.51
N LYS A 148 16.45 17.51 3.82
CA LYS A 148 17.15 18.68 4.40
C LYS A 148 16.48 20.01 4.07
N ILE A 149 15.17 20.03 3.93
CA ILE A 149 14.36 21.23 3.68
C ILE A 149 13.88 21.79 5.01
N LEU A 150 14.32 23.00 5.33
CA LEU A 150 13.88 23.70 6.53
C LEU A 150 12.53 24.34 6.31
N ILE A 151 11.56 23.97 7.13
CA ILE A 151 10.17 24.48 7.08
C ILE A 151 9.62 24.63 8.49
N SER A 152 8.80 25.65 8.70
CA SER A 152 8.17 25.88 10.01
C SER A 152 7.01 24.89 10.24
N PRO A 153 6.71 24.55 11.51
CA PRO A 153 5.52 23.74 11.84
C PRO A 153 4.21 24.34 11.33
N SER A 154 4.09 25.67 11.34
CA SER A 154 2.91 26.37 10.80
C SER A 154 2.71 26.11 9.29
N ASN A 155 3.80 26.09 8.53
CA ASN A 155 3.77 25.77 7.11
C ASN A 155 3.45 24.29 6.84
N ILE A 156 3.92 23.37 7.68
CA ILE A 156 3.53 21.96 7.61
C ILE A 156 2.02 21.83 7.80
N ASN A 157 1.47 22.47 8.83
CA ASN A 157 0.03 22.45 9.08
C ASN A 157 -0.77 23.05 7.92
N LEU A 158 -0.27 24.12 7.30
CA LEU A 158 -0.92 24.71 6.13
C LEU A 158 -1.00 23.70 4.97
N ILE A 159 0.09 22.99 4.69
CA ILE A 159 0.13 21.98 3.62
C ILE A 159 -0.83 20.83 3.94
N VAL A 160 -0.79 20.29 5.16
CA VAL A 160 -1.63 19.18 5.60
C VAL A 160 -3.11 19.52 5.52
N ASN A 161 -3.51 20.70 6.01
CA ASN A 161 -4.90 21.15 5.97
C ASN A 161 -5.44 21.27 4.53
N LYS A 162 -4.60 21.72 3.59
CA LYS A 162 -4.98 21.81 2.17
C LYS A 162 -5.17 20.44 1.51
N CYS A 163 -4.52 19.40 2.02
CA CYS A 163 -4.64 18.04 1.47
C CYS A 163 -5.90 17.28 1.94
N SER A 164 -6.72 17.86 2.84
CA SER A 164 -8.01 17.32 3.28
C SER A 164 -7.97 15.83 3.69
N GLY A 165 -6.88 15.40 4.33
CA GLY A 165 -6.71 14.02 4.80
C GLY A 165 -6.20 13.04 3.75
N ASP A 166 -5.97 13.49 2.50
CA ASP A 166 -5.48 12.62 1.43
C ASP A 166 -3.95 12.54 1.42
N ARG A 167 -3.42 11.32 1.65
CA ARG A 167 -2.00 11.05 1.74
C ARG A 167 -1.27 11.22 0.41
N GLU A 168 -1.87 10.80 -0.68
CA GLU A 168 -1.26 10.87 -2.01
C GLU A 168 -1.14 12.31 -2.47
N THR A 169 -2.19 13.09 -2.26
CA THR A 169 -2.17 14.54 -2.47
C THR A 169 -1.06 15.19 -1.65
N LEU A 170 -0.91 14.84 -0.36
CA LEU A 170 0.16 15.38 0.48
C LEU A 170 1.55 15.06 -0.10
N ILE A 171 1.79 13.83 -0.50
CA ILE A 171 3.08 13.42 -1.09
C ILE A 171 3.37 14.23 -2.35
N ASN A 172 2.39 14.42 -3.22
CA ASN A 172 2.54 15.20 -4.45
C ASN A 172 2.88 16.67 -4.13
N GLU A 173 2.23 17.28 -3.14
CA GLU A 173 2.56 18.64 -2.71
C GLU A 173 3.96 18.74 -2.11
N LEU A 174 4.37 17.78 -1.30
CA LEU A 174 5.72 17.73 -0.74
C LEU A 174 6.80 17.58 -1.83
N GLN A 175 6.54 16.81 -2.88
CA GLN A 175 7.44 16.70 -4.03
C GLN A 175 7.58 18.02 -4.79
N LYS A 176 6.49 18.78 -4.99
CA LYS A 176 6.58 20.12 -5.58
C LYS A 176 7.47 21.05 -4.75
N ILE A 177 7.33 21.01 -3.42
CA ILE A 177 8.18 21.79 -2.51
C ILE A 177 9.64 21.35 -2.62
N GLU A 178 9.92 20.05 -2.71
CA GLU A 178 11.27 19.54 -2.93
C GLU A 178 11.88 20.09 -4.22
N TYR A 179 11.16 20.01 -5.35
CA TYR A 179 11.64 20.54 -6.63
C TYR A 179 11.87 22.06 -6.58
N PHE A 180 10.98 22.79 -5.92
CA PHE A 180 11.12 24.23 -5.75
C PHE A 180 12.38 24.58 -4.92
N SER A 181 12.65 23.83 -3.85
CA SER A 181 13.83 24.06 -3.00
C SER A 181 15.15 23.78 -3.74
N LYS A 182 15.20 22.79 -4.62
CA LYS A 182 16.38 22.47 -5.44
C LYS A 182 16.77 23.60 -6.38
N ASN A 183 15.85 24.48 -6.75
CA ASN A 183 16.10 25.65 -7.58
C ASN A 183 16.65 26.86 -6.77
N GLY A 184 17.11 26.64 -5.52
CA GLY A 184 17.70 27.68 -4.66
C GLY A 184 16.72 28.70 -4.12
N LYS A 185 15.41 28.50 -4.29
CA LYS A 185 14.36 29.41 -3.83
C LYS A 185 14.06 29.18 -2.35
N LYS A 186 13.83 30.28 -1.61
CA LYS A 186 13.48 30.21 -0.18
C LYS A 186 12.07 29.63 0.00
N ILE A 187 11.96 28.71 0.96
CA ILE A 187 10.69 28.15 1.40
C ILE A 187 10.13 29.07 2.50
N ASN A 188 9.19 29.91 2.12
CA ASN A 188 8.43 30.78 3.03
C ASN A 188 6.92 30.55 2.85
N SER A 189 6.10 31.10 3.73
CA SER A 189 4.64 30.90 3.71
C SER A 189 4.00 31.38 2.40
N GLU A 190 4.47 32.48 1.82
CA GLU A 190 3.96 33.03 0.55
C GLU A 190 4.23 32.06 -0.62
N ASN A 191 5.46 31.58 -0.73
CA ASN A 191 5.84 30.64 -1.78
C ASN A 191 5.12 29.31 -1.63
N ILE A 192 4.96 28.81 -0.40
CA ILE A 192 4.18 27.61 -0.12
C ILE A 192 2.73 27.79 -0.56
N SER A 193 2.08 28.91 -0.16
CA SER A 193 0.70 29.18 -0.55
C SER A 193 0.51 29.22 -2.08
N LYS A 194 1.49 29.75 -2.81
CA LYS A 194 1.48 29.76 -4.28
C LYS A 194 1.70 28.38 -4.89
N LEU A 195 2.58 27.54 -4.28
CA LEU A 195 2.88 26.20 -4.77
C LEU A 195 1.74 25.21 -4.55
N ILE A 196 1.09 25.30 -3.38
CA ILE A 196 0.00 24.41 -2.97
C ILE A 196 -1.38 24.97 -3.34
N ASN A 197 -1.48 25.90 -4.29
CA ASN A 197 -2.75 26.36 -4.84
C ASN A 197 -3.49 25.18 -5.48
N LEU A 198 -4.02 24.32 -4.62
CA LEU A 198 -5.05 23.35 -4.94
C LEU A 198 -6.32 24.15 -5.15
N ASN A 199 -6.55 24.57 -6.41
CA ASN A 199 -7.82 25.04 -6.96
C ASN A 199 -8.71 25.80 -5.99
N GLU A 200 -8.56 27.10 -5.95
CA GLU A 200 -9.69 27.98 -5.73
C GLU A 200 -10.64 27.78 -6.94
N ASN A 201 -11.57 26.84 -6.81
CA ASN A 201 -12.80 26.75 -7.56
C ASN A 201 -13.95 26.69 -6.56
#